data_85c9fb13c1f5dd7b7ff8f08fe1d7a42d
#
_entry.id   85c9fb13c1f5dd7b7ff8f08fe1d7a42d
#
_cell.length_a   1.000
_cell.length_b   1.000
_cell.length_c   1.000
_cell.angle_alpha   90.00
_cell.angle_beta   90.00
_cell.angle_gamma   90.00
#
_symmetry.space_group_name_H-M   'P 1'
#
loop_
_entity.id
_entity.type
_entity.pdbx_description
1 polymer ?
#
loop_
_entity_poly.entity_id
_entity_poly.type
_entity_poly.pdbx_seq_one_letter_code
_entity_poly.pdbx_strand_id
1 'polypeptide(L)'
;MKDLSRLAAFRAELARRKLTGFIIPRQDEFQGEYVAPYAERLRWLTGFAGSWGTAIVTLRKAAIFVDGRYTLQVRQQVDTQAFETLHLVDEPPTKWIEKNLRKGNTLGFDPWLLTANEADRFAAACTKVGAKLVPITSNPIDAIWKEQPGRPTASVATQPTQFAGRSAADKLKDLAGSMDADAAVLTMPDSIAWSFNIRGQDVPYTPVALAYAILHRKGKAELFIDVAKLPEDVQAHLRPIAIVREPAEIEPSLKALGRKKAQVRIDPSSAPSRIRDILKKAGARVVHGTDPCLLPKAKKNSIEQEGARVAHVRDGVAMARFLYWFDREAPNGGLTELSVATKLAQLREATGMLMDLSFNTIAGAGPNGASPHYAVTTESNQPLKQGELFLIDSGAQYQDGTTDVTRTLPVGEPTEEMRDRFTRVLKGMIAISRIRFPEGTCGSQLDVLARASLWRSGFDYDHGTGHGVGSYLSVHEGPARINKSDRTPLEPGMILSNEPGFYKPDSFGIRIENLVLVHEAKAINGGDRKMLGFETLTLCPIDRRLIDLSLLTREESEWLDNYHARVLKEVGDRLDGAELKWLRQACAPLD
;
A
#
# COMPACT_ATOMS: atom_id res chain seq x y z
N MET A 1 -25.07 -18.80 -3.03
CA MET A 1 -24.88 -19.25 -1.63
C MET A 1 -23.40 -19.24 -1.32
N LYS A 2 -23.00 -18.48 -0.30
CA LYS A 2 -21.60 -18.46 0.14
C LYS A 2 -21.22 -19.84 0.66
N ASP A 3 -20.07 -20.35 0.27
CA ASP A 3 -19.67 -21.75 0.49
C ASP A 3 -19.26 -22.01 1.94
N LEU A 4 -20.25 -22.39 2.77
CA LEU A 4 -20.03 -22.78 4.17
C LEU A 4 -19.30 -24.13 4.32
N SER A 5 -19.12 -24.88 3.22
CA SER A 5 -18.43 -26.18 3.26
C SER A 5 -16.97 -26.02 3.66
N ARG A 6 -16.31 -24.92 3.24
CA ARG A 6 -14.92 -24.60 3.60
C ARG A 6 -14.76 -24.35 5.10
N LEU A 7 -15.68 -23.59 5.72
CA LEU A 7 -15.67 -23.34 7.16
C LEU A 7 -15.90 -24.63 7.95
N ALA A 8 -16.81 -25.50 7.49
CA ALA A 8 -17.07 -26.80 8.12
C ALA A 8 -15.83 -27.72 8.02
N ALA A 9 -15.21 -27.81 6.83
CA ALA A 9 -13.99 -28.57 6.62
C ALA A 9 -12.83 -28.04 7.49
N PHE A 10 -12.70 -26.71 7.62
CA PHE A 10 -11.70 -26.09 8.46
C PHE A 10 -11.89 -26.42 9.95
N ARG A 11 -13.13 -26.38 10.43
CA ARG A 11 -13.46 -26.77 11.81
C ARG A 11 -13.16 -28.25 12.08
N ALA A 12 -13.45 -29.13 11.12
CA ALA A 12 -13.10 -30.55 11.21
C ALA A 12 -11.57 -30.74 11.32
N GLU A 13 -10.79 -30.00 10.54
CA GLU A 13 -9.33 -30.04 10.58
C GLU A 13 -8.78 -29.49 11.91
N LEU A 14 -9.36 -28.41 12.46
CA LEU A 14 -9.02 -27.93 13.80
C LEU A 14 -9.29 -28.99 14.87
N ALA A 15 -10.44 -29.64 14.83
CA ALA A 15 -10.80 -30.72 15.76
C ALA A 15 -9.81 -31.90 15.66
N ARG A 16 -9.46 -32.33 14.44
CA ARG A 16 -8.47 -33.38 14.19
C ARG A 16 -7.11 -33.05 14.81
N ARG A 17 -6.70 -31.76 14.77
CA ARG A 17 -5.45 -31.26 15.38
C ARG A 17 -5.58 -30.95 16.88
N LYS A 18 -6.73 -31.14 17.48
CA LYS A 18 -7.02 -30.81 18.90
C LYS A 18 -6.82 -29.32 19.20
N LEU A 19 -7.13 -28.45 18.25
CA LEU A 19 -7.11 -27.00 18.40
C LEU A 19 -8.52 -26.49 18.71
N THR A 20 -8.63 -25.55 19.66
CA THR A 20 -9.90 -24.86 19.94
C THR A 20 -10.23 -23.83 18.86
N GLY A 21 -9.21 -23.22 18.25
CA GLY A 21 -9.33 -22.24 17.19
C GLY A 21 -8.00 -21.97 16.49
N PHE A 22 -8.05 -21.11 15.46
CA PHE A 22 -6.90 -20.72 14.67
C PHE A 22 -7.00 -19.27 14.19
N ILE A 23 -5.87 -18.59 14.07
CA ILE A 23 -5.75 -17.22 13.54
C ILE A 23 -5.35 -17.31 12.07
N ILE A 24 -6.09 -16.62 11.21
CA ILE A 24 -5.87 -16.55 9.77
C ILE A 24 -5.68 -15.08 9.37
N PRO A 25 -4.43 -14.59 9.25
CA PRO A 25 -4.18 -13.26 8.74
C PRO A 25 -4.36 -13.19 7.22
N ARG A 26 -4.50 -11.97 6.70
CA ARG A 26 -4.49 -11.67 5.26
C ARG A 26 -3.08 -11.85 4.67
N GLN A 27 -2.08 -11.50 5.44
CA GLN A 27 -0.68 -11.47 5.03
C GLN A 27 -0.12 -12.88 4.80
N ASP A 28 0.89 -12.92 3.94
CA ASP A 28 1.75 -14.08 3.73
C ASP A 28 2.98 -14.06 4.66
N GLU A 29 3.91 -14.95 4.41
CA GLU A 29 5.17 -15.06 5.16
C GLU A 29 6.14 -13.89 4.95
N PHE A 30 5.85 -13.02 3.98
CA PHE A 30 6.61 -11.80 3.67
C PHE A 30 5.91 -10.53 4.14
N GLN A 31 4.73 -10.66 4.77
CA GLN A 31 3.90 -9.54 5.26
C GLN A 31 3.47 -8.57 4.15
N GLY A 32 3.31 -9.08 2.91
CA GLY A 32 2.86 -8.30 1.77
C GLY A 32 1.43 -7.80 1.92
N GLU A 33 1.15 -6.58 1.48
CA GLU A 33 -0.23 -6.07 1.33
C GLU A 33 -0.95 -6.81 0.19
N TYR A 34 -0.28 -6.93 -0.95
CA TYR A 34 -0.66 -7.85 -2.01
C TYR A 34 0.09 -9.16 -1.81
N VAL A 35 -0.61 -10.25 -1.93
CA VAL A 35 -0.05 -11.59 -1.79
C VAL A 35 -0.26 -12.40 -3.06
N ALA A 36 0.65 -13.33 -3.31
CA ALA A 36 0.52 -14.26 -4.42
C ALA A 36 -0.69 -15.20 -4.23
N PRO A 37 -1.29 -15.72 -5.30
CA PRO A 37 -2.51 -16.53 -5.22
C PRO A 37 -2.46 -17.71 -4.25
N TYR A 38 -1.30 -18.35 -4.08
CA TYR A 38 -1.14 -19.46 -3.12
C TYR A 38 -1.34 -19.03 -1.66
N ALA A 39 -1.15 -17.76 -1.36
CA ALA A 39 -1.22 -17.23 0.01
C ALA A 39 -2.59 -16.61 0.36
N GLU A 40 -3.54 -16.60 -0.57
CA GLU A 40 -4.90 -16.04 -0.41
C GLU A 40 -5.79 -16.84 0.58
N ARG A 41 -5.22 -17.29 1.71
CA ARG A 41 -5.87 -18.17 2.69
C ARG A 41 -7.12 -17.56 3.31
N LEU A 42 -7.04 -16.26 3.69
CA LEU A 42 -8.19 -15.53 4.27
C LEU A 42 -9.33 -15.45 3.25
N ARG A 43 -9.02 -15.06 2.02
CA ARG A 43 -9.99 -14.98 0.93
C ARG A 43 -10.62 -16.35 0.62
N TRP A 44 -9.80 -17.39 0.54
CA TRP A 44 -10.27 -18.75 0.28
C TRP A 44 -11.27 -19.19 1.34
N LEU A 45 -11.01 -18.93 2.63
CA LEU A 45 -11.88 -19.36 3.72
C LEU A 45 -13.14 -18.52 3.86
N THR A 46 -13.04 -17.18 3.68
CA THR A 46 -14.10 -16.24 4.06
C THR A 46 -14.79 -15.57 2.87
N GLY A 47 -14.17 -15.58 1.69
CA GLY A 47 -14.58 -14.79 0.53
C GLY A 47 -14.12 -13.34 0.55
N PHE A 48 -13.53 -12.84 1.65
CA PHE A 48 -13.06 -11.47 1.77
C PHE A 48 -11.81 -11.21 0.94
N ALA A 49 -11.89 -10.23 0.03
CA ALA A 49 -10.84 -9.89 -0.93
C ALA A 49 -10.09 -8.58 -0.62
N GLY A 50 -10.35 -7.94 0.52
CA GLY A 50 -9.63 -6.72 0.93
C GLY A 50 -8.15 -6.99 1.23
N SER A 51 -7.32 -5.95 1.13
CA SER A 51 -5.85 -6.07 1.31
C SER A 51 -5.43 -6.16 2.78
N TRP A 52 -6.33 -5.89 3.72
CA TRP A 52 -6.04 -5.96 5.16
C TRP A 52 -7.17 -6.59 5.96
N GLY A 53 -6.83 -7.54 6.82
CA GLY A 53 -7.81 -8.20 7.68
C GLY A 53 -7.25 -9.45 8.35
N THR A 54 -7.94 -9.93 9.38
CA THR A 54 -7.61 -11.15 10.11
C THR A 54 -8.88 -11.87 10.50
N ALA A 55 -8.95 -13.18 10.34
CA ALA A 55 -10.02 -13.97 10.92
C ALA A 55 -9.53 -14.80 12.10
N ILE A 56 -10.42 -14.99 13.08
CA ILE A 56 -10.25 -15.99 14.14
C ILE A 56 -11.43 -16.95 14.05
N VAL A 57 -11.13 -18.21 13.81
CA VAL A 57 -12.13 -19.28 13.74
C VAL A 57 -11.94 -20.25 14.89
N THR A 58 -13.00 -20.49 15.65
CA THR A 58 -13.05 -21.56 16.66
C THR A 58 -13.98 -22.67 16.19
N LEU A 59 -14.04 -23.77 16.95
CA LEU A 59 -14.95 -24.88 16.66
C LEU A 59 -16.43 -24.45 16.64
N ARG A 60 -16.78 -23.31 17.27
CA ARG A 60 -18.18 -22.84 17.39
C ARG A 60 -18.42 -21.46 16.83
N LYS A 61 -17.44 -20.54 16.89
CA LYS A 61 -17.55 -19.14 16.48
C LYS A 61 -16.53 -18.80 15.42
N ALA A 62 -16.82 -17.78 14.64
CA ALA A 62 -15.86 -17.20 13.71
C ALA A 62 -16.06 -15.68 13.68
N ALA A 63 -14.96 -14.95 13.61
CA ALA A 63 -14.96 -13.50 13.46
C ALA A 63 -13.93 -13.09 12.42
N ILE A 64 -14.23 -12.02 11.66
CA ILE A 64 -13.31 -11.35 10.76
C ILE A 64 -13.18 -9.88 11.16
N PHE A 65 -11.96 -9.41 11.25
CA PHE A 65 -11.58 -8.07 11.68
C PHE A 65 -10.99 -7.31 10.49
N VAL A 66 -11.56 -6.15 10.20
CA VAL A 66 -11.11 -5.26 9.13
C VAL A 66 -10.98 -3.83 9.65
N ASP A 67 -10.19 -3.00 8.98
CA ASP A 67 -10.12 -1.56 9.29
C ASP A 67 -11.23 -0.75 8.59
N GLY A 68 -11.27 0.55 8.82
CA GLY A 68 -12.33 1.44 8.33
C GLY A 68 -12.52 1.44 6.81
N ARG A 69 -11.48 1.09 6.04
CA ARG A 69 -11.54 1.02 4.58
C ARG A 69 -12.47 -0.09 4.05
N TYR A 70 -12.68 -1.15 4.83
CA TYR A 70 -13.33 -2.39 4.40
C TYR A 70 -14.64 -2.70 5.13
N THR A 71 -15.17 -1.81 5.96
CA THR A 71 -16.37 -2.05 6.77
C THR A 71 -17.62 -2.35 5.94
N LEU A 72 -17.75 -1.76 4.76
CA LEU A 72 -18.84 -2.04 3.81
C LEU A 72 -18.56 -3.33 3.03
N GLN A 73 -17.36 -3.46 2.47
CA GLN A 73 -16.97 -4.58 1.62
C GLN A 73 -17.03 -5.92 2.36
N VAL A 74 -16.58 -5.99 3.61
CA VAL A 74 -16.62 -7.24 4.39
C VAL A 74 -18.03 -7.78 4.55
N ARG A 75 -19.01 -6.91 4.78
CA ARG A 75 -20.44 -7.31 4.92
C ARG A 75 -21.04 -7.82 3.62
N GLN A 76 -20.57 -7.31 2.48
CA GLN A 76 -21.02 -7.75 1.16
C GLN A 76 -20.40 -9.10 0.76
N GLN A 77 -19.12 -9.32 1.08
CA GLN A 77 -18.35 -10.47 0.61
C GLN A 77 -18.42 -11.67 1.55
N VAL A 78 -18.46 -11.45 2.86
CA VAL A 78 -18.45 -12.51 3.87
C VAL A 78 -19.87 -12.93 4.25
N ASP A 79 -20.07 -14.20 4.61
CA ASP A 79 -21.32 -14.66 5.19
C ASP A 79 -21.44 -14.17 6.64
N THR A 80 -22.27 -13.15 6.84
CA THR A 80 -22.47 -12.50 8.14
C THR A 80 -23.27 -13.34 9.15
N GLN A 81 -23.86 -14.48 8.73
CA GLN A 81 -24.45 -15.45 9.65
C GLN A 81 -23.39 -16.39 10.24
N ALA A 82 -22.29 -16.62 9.48
CA ALA A 82 -21.21 -17.51 9.87
C ALA A 82 -20.05 -16.77 10.58
N PHE A 83 -19.80 -15.52 10.20
CA PHE A 83 -18.72 -14.68 10.73
C PHE A 83 -19.25 -13.39 11.35
N GLU A 84 -18.83 -13.10 12.58
CA GLU A 84 -18.95 -11.77 13.16
C GLU A 84 -18.02 -10.82 12.39
N THR A 85 -18.53 -9.71 11.84
CA THR A 85 -17.71 -8.69 11.17
C THR A 85 -17.40 -7.56 12.15
N LEU A 86 -16.13 -7.39 12.49
CA LEU A 86 -15.67 -6.52 13.58
C LEU A 86 -14.65 -5.48 13.09
N HIS A 87 -14.65 -4.32 13.72
CA HIS A 87 -13.69 -3.26 13.42
C HIS A 87 -12.39 -3.47 14.18
N LEU A 88 -11.26 -3.48 13.46
CA LEU A 88 -9.93 -3.85 13.99
C LEU A 88 -9.47 -2.95 15.16
N VAL A 89 -9.87 -1.67 15.17
CA VAL A 89 -9.46 -0.69 16.18
C VAL A 89 -10.42 -0.71 17.38
N ASP A 90 -11.73 -0.69 17.13
CA ASP A 90 -12.74 -0.57 18.18
C ASP A 90 -12.93 -1.89 18.92
N GLU A 91 -12.93 -2.99 18.18
CA GLU A 91 -13.11 -4.36 18.67
C GLU A 91 -11.94 -5.26 18.23
N PRO A 92 -10.71 -4.99 18.71
CA PRO A 92 -9.53 -5.71 18.23
C PRO A 92 -9.59 -7.22 18.52
N PRO A 93 -8.90 -8.03 17.70
CA PRO A 93 -8.84 -9.49 17.87
C PRO A 93 -8.46 -9.93 19.27
N THR A 94 -7.63 -9.17 19.98
CA THR A 94 -7.23 -9.46 21.37
C THR A 94 -8.40 -9.39 22.35
N LYS A 95 -9.29 -8.39 22.23
CA LYS A 95 -10.52 -8.30 23.04
C LYS A 95 -11.46 -9.45 22.74
N TRP A 96 -11.59 -9.84 21.46
CA TRP A 96 -12.41 -10.97 21.08
C TRP A 96 -11.87 -12.29 21.66
N ILE A 97 -10.55 -12.50 21.67
CA ILE A 97 -9.90 -13.64 22.32
C ILE A 97 -10.25 -13.66 23.81
N GLU A 98 -10.09 -12.54 24.51
CA GLU A 98 -10.39 -12.41 25.93
C GLU A 98 -11.88 -12.73 26.26
N LYS A 99 -12.81 -12.37 25.38
CA LYS A 99 -14.25 -12.62 25.52
C LYS A 99 -14.66 -14.07 25.22
N ASN A 100 -14.01 -14.71 24.25
CA ASN A 100 -14.50 -15.97 23.66
C ASN A 100 -13.67 -17.20 24.01
N LEU A 101 -12.43 -17.04 24.50
CA LEU A 101 -11.59 -18.14 24.98
C LEU A 101 -11.57 -18.20 26.51
N ARG A 102 -11.16 -19.35 27.04
CA ARG A 102 -11.07 -19.62 28.46
C ARG A 102 -9.93 -20.58 28.78
N LYS A 103 -9.68 -20.81 30.08
CA LYS A 103 -8.65 -21.73 30.56
C LYS A 103 -8.76 -23.10 29.87
N GLY A 104 -7.62 -23.58 29.39
CA GLY A 104 -7.50 -24.87 28.68
C GLY A 104 -7.74 -24.79 27.16
N ASN A 105 -8.22 -23.66 26.63
CA ASN A 105 -8.33 -23.50 25.18
C ASN A 105 -6.95 -23.37 24.52
N THR A 106 -6.84 -23.89 23.30
CA THR A 106 -5.62 -23.84 22.47
C THR A 106 -5.93 -23.10 21.17
N LEU A 107 -5.39 -21.91 20.99
CA LEU A 107 -5.48 -21.12 19.78
C LEU A 107 -4.21 -21.35 18.95
N GLY A 108 -4.37 -21.93 17.75
CA GLY A 108 -3.28 -22.15 16.82
C GLY A 108 -2.98 -20.92 15.97
N PHE A 109 -1.77 -20.80 15.49
CA PHE A 109 -1.37 -19.83 14.47
C PHE A 109 -0.19 -20.38 13.64
N ASP A 110 -0.05 -19.88 12.43
CA ASP A 110 1.12 -20.18 11.61
C ASP A 110 2.24 -19.17 11.94
N PRO A 111 3.39 -19.62 12.47
CA PRO A 111 4.46 -18.72 12.92
C PRO A 111 5.21 -18.04 11.76
N TRP A 112 5.00 -18.45 10.51
CA TRP A 112 5.46 -17.71 9.34
C TRP A 112 4.55 -16.55 8.96
N LEU A 113 3.25 -16.60 9.31
CA LEU A 113 2.25 -15.62 8.90
C LEU A 113 1.97 -14.51 9.93
N LEU A 114 2.39 -14.68 11.18
CA LEU A 114 2.31 -13.64 12.20
C LEU A 114 3.68 -13.06 12.48
N THR A 115 3.76 -11.74 12.52
CA THR A 115 4.96 -11.04 12.96
C THR A 115 5.28 -11.34 14.43
N ALA A 116 6.53 -11.07 14.83
CA ALA A 116 6.93 -11.28 16.21
C ALA A 116 6.06 -10.47 17.20
N ASN A 117 5.75 -9.20 16.85
CA ASN A 117 4.89 -8.33 17.66
C ASN A 117 3.45 -8.84 17.76
N GLU A 118 2.89 -9.34 16.65
CA GLU A 118 1.51 -9.86 16.65
C GLU A 118 1.41 -11.13 17.49
N ALA A 119 2.34 -12.07 17.30
CA ALA A 119 2.39 -13.29 18.09
C ALA A 119 2.47 -12.98 19.59
N ASP A 120 3.28 -12.00 20.01
CA ASP A 120 3.40 -11.59 21.41
C ASP A 120 2.08 -10.97 21.93
N ARG A 121 1.41 -10.12 21.14
CA ARG A 121 0.10 -9.53 21.50
C ARG A 121 -0.98 -10.61 21.67
N PHE A 122 -1.07 -11.56 20.75
CA PHE A 122 -2.02 -12.66 20.85
C PHE A 122 -1.71 -13.61 21.99
N ALA A 123 -0.43 -13.89 22.24
CA ALA A 123 0.00 -14.69 23.38
C ALA A 123 -0.41 -14.04 24.73
N ALA A 124 -0.21 -12.73 24.84
CA ALA A 124 -0.62 -11.97 26.03
C ALA A 124 -2.14 -12.04 26.26
N ALA A 125 -2.96 -11.87 25.20
CA ALA A 125 -4.41 -11.97 25.29
C ALA A 125 -4.88 -13.39 25.68
N CYS A 126 -4.27 -14.42 25.11
CA CYS A 126 -4.54 -15.81 25.50
C CYS A 126 -4.19 -16.07 26.97
N THR A 127 -3.04 -15.58 27.43
CA THR A 127 -2.57 -15.77 28.82
C THR A 127 -3.53 -15.17 29.84
N LYS A 128 -4.10 -14.00 29.58
CA LYS A 128 -5.08 -13.34 30.46
C LYS A 128 -6.28 -14.22 30.80
N VAL A 129 -6.70 -15.07 29.88
CA VAL A 129 -7.87 -15.95 30.06
C VAL A 129 -7.49 -17.42 30.34
N GLY A 130 -6.20 -17.68 30.56
CA GLY A 130 -5.68 -19.04 30.79
C GLY A 130 -5.72 -19.95 29.57
N ALA A 131 -5.86 -19.40 28.37
CA ALA A 131 -5.69 -20.08 27.09
C ALA A 131 -4.22 -20.12 26.68
N LYS A 132 -3.90 -20.95 25.68
CA LYS A 132 -2.54 -21.04 25.11
C LYS A 132 -2.55 -20.66 23.63
N LEU A 133 -1.60 -19.82 23.21
CA LEU A 133 -1.27 -19.60 21.82
C LEU A 133 -0.20 -20.64 21.40
N VAL A 134 -0.42 -21.38 20.32
CA VAL A 134 0.44 -22.50 19.90
C VAL A 134 0.86 -22.35 18.43
N PRO A 135 2.17 -22.32 18.14
CA PRO A 135 2.66 -22.29 16.76
C PRO A 135 2.42 -23.64 16.06
N ILE A 136 1.86 -23.60 14.86
CA ILE A 136 1.55 -24.76 14.02
C ILE A 136 2.34 -24.64 12.72
N THR A 137 3.25 -25.55 12.49
CA THR A 137 4.20 -25.50 11.35
C THR A 137 3.61 -25.98 10.02
N SER A 138 2.47 -26.68 10.04
CA SER A 138 1.72 -27.05 8.82
C SER A 138 0.36 -26.34 8.88
N ASN A 139 0.15 -25.36 7.99
CA ASN A 139 -1.07 -24.55 8.02
C ASN A 139 -2.32 -25.43 7.82
N PRO A 140 -3.34 -25.32 8.70
CA PRO A 140 -4.56 -26.13 8.58
C PRO A 140 -5.36 -25.83 7.30
N ILE A 141 -5.29 -24.61 6.75
CA ILE A 141 -5.96 -24.27 5.49
C ILE A 141 -5.25 -25.00 4.33
N ASP A 142 -3.93 -24.97 4.28
CA ASP A 142 -3.15 -25.61 3.21
C ASP A 142 -3.42 -27.14 3.17
N ALA A 143 -3.73 -27.74 4.32
CA ALA A 143 -4.06 -29.16 4.39
C ALA A 143 -5.42 -29.51 3.75
N ILE A 144 -6.34 -28.56 3.63
CA ILE A 144 -7.69 -28.77 3.11
C ILE A 144 -7.96 -28.03 1.78
N TRP A 145 -7.11 -27.10 1.40
CA TRP A 145 -7.22 -26.36 0.14
C TRP A 145 -6.58 -27.17 -1.00
N LYS A 146 -7.36 -28.10 -1.55
CA LYS A 146 -6.88 -29.05 -2.58
C LYS A 146 -6.38 -28.39 -3.86
N GLU A 147 -7.00 -27.28 -4.25
CA GLU A 147 -6.69 -26.52 -5.47
C GLU A 147 -5.83 -25.30 -5.17
N GLN A 148 -5.02 -25.34 -4.12
CA GLN A 148 -4.14 -24.23 -3.77
C GLN A 148 -3.15 -23.98 -4.92
N PRO A 149 -3.08 -22.75 -5.44
CA PRO A 149 -2.11 -22.41 -6.48
C PRO A 149 -0.67 -22.67 -6.03
N GLY A 150 0.21 -22.93 -7.00
CA GLY A 150 1.66 -23.04 -6.74
C GLY A 150 2.28 -21.70 -6.37
N ARG A 151 3.51 -21.75 -5.85
CA ARG A 151 4.33 -20.54 -5.65
C ARG A 151 4.64 -19.89 -6.99
N PRO A 152 4.78 -18.56 -7.04
CA PRO A 152 5.10 -17.85 -8.28
C PRO A 152 6.50 -18.22 -8.77
N THR A 153 6.63 -18.31 -10.09
CA THR A 153 7.87 -18.70 -10.79
C THR A 153 8.32 -17.66 -11.81
N ALA A 154 7.79 -16.43 -11.72
CA ALA A 154 8.13 -15.36 -12.62
C ALA A 154 9.62 -15.01 -12.54
N SER A 155 10.21 -14.69 -13.70
CA SER A 155 11.62 -14.34 -13.81
C SER A 155 11.92 -13.03 -13.11
N VAL A 156 13.08 -12.96 -12.46
CA VAL A 156 13.61 -11.74 -11.86
C VAL A 156 14.39 -10.94 -12.91
N ALA A 157 14.34 -9.62 -12.81
CA ALA A 157 15.13 -8.71 -13.64
C ALA A 157 16.00 -7.80 -12.76
N THR A 158 17.09 -7.29 -13.30
CA THR A 158 17.89 -6.24 -12.64
C THR A 158 17.22 -4.89 -12.79
N GLN A 159 17.32 -4.03 -11.75
CA GLN A 159 16.99 -2.62 -11.84
C GLN A 159 18.26 -1.84 -12.22
N PRO A 160 18.35 -1.31 -13.44
CA PRO A 160 19.54 -0.62 -13.91
C PRO A 160 19.91 0.61 -13.06
N THR A 161 21.20 0.88 -12.89
CA THR A 161 21.68 2.00 -12.08
C THR A 161 21.21 3.37 -12.62
N GLN A 162 20.95 3.47 -13.93
CA GLN A 162 20.35 4.68 -14.53
C GLN A 162 18.96 5.04 -13.97
N PHE A 163 18.24 4.07 -13.37
CA PHE A 163 16.96 4.29 -12.68
C PHE A 163 17.12 4.20 -11.16
N ALA A 164 17.99 3.31 -10.67
CA ALA A 164 18.22 3.13 -9.23
C ALA A 164 19.12 4.20 -8.61
N GLY A 165 19.88 4.94 -9.42
CA GLY A 165 20.80 6.01 -9.01
C GLY A 165 22.02 5.56 -8.22
N ARG A 166 21.99 4.35 -7.61
CA ARG A 166 23.07 3.77 -6.81
C ARG A 166 23.22 2.28 -7.11
N SER A 167 24.46 1.80 -7.09
CA SER A 167 24.72 0.37 -7.24
C SER A 167 24.23 -0.44 -6.03
N ALA A 168 23.86 -1.69 -6.23
CA ALA A 168 23.52 -2.59 -5.13
C ALA A 168 24.70 -2.79 -4.17
N ALA A 169 25.92 -2.84 -4.68
CA ALA A 169 27.13 -2.96 -3.88
C ALA A 169 27.29 -1.79 -2.88
N ASP A 170 27.06 -0.54 -3.34
CA ASP A 170 27.16 0.64 -2.47
C ASP A 170 26.04 0.66 -1.43
N LYS A 171 24.78 0.32 -1.83
CA LYS A 171 23.65 0.21 -0.90
C LYS A 171 23.93 -0.81 0.21
N LEU A 172 24.36 -2.01 -0.15
CA LEU A 172 24.68 -3.08 0.80
C LEU A 172 25.86 -2.73 1.70
N LYS A 173 26.89 -2.06 1.17
CA LYS A 173 28.04 -1.57 1.95
C LYS A 173 27.62 -0.56 3.01
N ASP A 174 26.78 0.43 2.65
CA ASP A 174 26.30 1.43 3.59
C ASP A 174 25.39 0.82 4.67
N LEU A 175 24.49 -0.10 4.26
CA LEU A 175 23.66 -0.83 5.20
C LEU A 175 24.50 -1.63 6.19
N ALA A 176 25.52 -2.36 5.71
CA ALA A 176 26.43 -3.11 6.56
C ALA A 176 27.23 -2.19 7.50
N GLY A 177 27.68 -1.01 6.99
CA GLY A 177 28.45 -0.03 7.76
C GLY A 177 27.64 0.63 8.89
N SER A 178 26.33 0.78 8.70
CA SER A 178 25.42 1.39 9.70
C SER A 178 24.86 0.41 10.72
N MET A 179 25.12 -0.90 10.57
CA MET A 179 24.59 -1.91 11.50
C MET A 179 25.27 -1.89 12.87
N ASP A 180 24.45 -1.92 13.90
CA ASP A 180 24.82 -2.08 15.30
C ASP A 180 24.85 -3.56 15.77
N ALA A 181 24.62 -4.52 14.84
CA ALA A 181 24.55 -5.95 15.06
C ALA A 181 25.52 -6.71 14.11
N ASP A 182 25.79 -7.98 14.38
CA ASP A 182 26.63 -8.82 13.51
C ASP A 182 25.93 -9.14 12.18
N ALA A 183 24.60 -9.24 12.23
CA ALA A 183 23.76 -9.46 11.05
C ALA A 183 22.36 -8.84 11.23
N ALA A 184 21.68 -8.57 10.11
CA ALA A 184 20.27 -8.20 10.06
C ALA A 184 19.50 -9.14 9.11
N VAL A 185 18.30 -9.56 9.51
CA VAL A 185 17.42 -10.36 8.65
C VAL A 185 16.41 -9.44 7.99
N LEU A 186 16.43 -9.38 6.66
CA LEU A 186 15.45 -8.68 5.85
C LEU A 186 14.32 -9.65 5.47
N THR A 187 13.10 -9.25 5.70
CA THR A 187 11.90 -10.05 5.43
C THR A 187 10.92 -9.37 4.50
N MET A 188 11.12 -8.08 4.23
CA MET A 188 10.30 -7.30 3.32
C MET A 188 10.83 -7.42 1.89
N PRO A 189 10.03 -7.95 0.92
CA PRO A 189 10.49 -8.11 -0.46
C PRO A 189 10.88 -6.82 -1.15
N ASP A 190 10.23 -5.70 -0.84
CA ASP A 190 10.57 -4.39 -1.38
C ASP A 190 11.91 -3.84 -0.86
N SER A 191 12.24 -4.08 0.41
CA SER A 191 13.57 -3.77 0.98
C SER A 191 14.67 -4.59 0.29
N ILE A 192 14.40 -5.86 0.01
CA ILE A 192 15.31 -6.75 -0.72
C ILE A 192 15.45 -6.28 -2.17
N ALA A 193 14.33 -6.03 -2.85
CA ALA A 193 14.33 -5.56 -4.23
C ALA A 193 15.10 -4.25 -4.40
N TRP A 194 14.95 -3.31 -3.44
CA TRP A 194 15.70 -2.05 -3.43
C TRP A 194 17.18 -2.25 -3.15
N SER A 195 17.54 -3.04 -2.13
CA SER A 195 18.94 -3.18 -1.69
C SER A 195 19.79 -3.97 -2.69
N PHE A 196 19.21 -4.96 -3.36
CA PHE A 196 19.90 -5.78 -4.37
C PHE A 196 19.72 -5.26 -5.81
N ASN A 197 18.99 -4.19 -6.03
CA ASN A 197 18.61 -3.68 -7.37
C ASN A 197 18.02 -4.79 -8.26
N ILE A 198 17.06 -5.53 -7.75
CA ILE A 198 16.30 -6.53 -8.50
C ILE A 198 14.81 -6.22 -8.47
N ARG A 199 14.10 -6.68 -9.49
CA ARG A 199 12.63 -6.59 -9.58
C ARG A 199 12.08 -7.96 -9.99
N GLY A 200 10.85 -8.26 -9.57
CA GLY A 200 10.15 -9.49 -9.91
C GLY A 200 8.66 -9.24 -10.15
N GLN A 201 7.92 -10.30 -10.42
CA GLN A 201 6.48 -10.26 -10.67
C GLN A 201 5.76 -11.34 -9.85
N ASP A 202 6.21 -11.57 -8.63
CA ASP A 202 5.65 -12.64 -7.80
C ASP A 202 4.30 -12.29 -7.18
N VAL A 203 4.03 -11.00 -7.01
CA VAL A 203 2.76 -10.49 -6.52
C VAL A 203 2.18 -9.47 -7.50
N PRO A 204 0.86 -9.34 -7.60
CA PRO A 204 0.26 -8.32 -8.45
C PRO A 204 0.71 -6.91 -8.05
N TYR A 205 0.86 -6.03 -9.03
CA TYR A 205 1.07 -4.58 -8.85
C TYR A 205 2.38 -4.15 -8.20
N THR A 206 3.09 -5.06 -7.54
CA THR A 206 4.32 -4.73 -6.83
C THR A 206 5.49 -5.47 -7.47
N PRO A 207 6.48 -4.77 -8.05
CA PRO A 207 7.55 -5.39 -8.82
C PRO A 207 8.64 -6.01 -7.93
N VAL A 208 8.27 -7.03 -7.16
CA VAL A 208 9.16 -7.73 -6.22
C VAL A 208 9.19 -9.23 -6.48
N ALA A 209 10.33 -9.84 -6.13
CA ALA A 209 10.47 -11.28 -5.99
C ALA A 209 10.35 -11.64 -4.51
N LEU A 210 9.60 -12.69 -4.20
CA LEU A 210 9.45 -13.20 -2.84
C LEU A 210 10.77 -13.86 -2.39
N ALA A 211 11.43 -13.25 -1.42
CA ALA A 211 12.75 -13.65 -0.94
C ALA A 211 12.96 -13.22 0.51
N TYR A 212 13.95 -13.83 1.17
CA TYR A 212 14.55 -13.35 2.40
C TYR A 212 16.00 -12.97 2.16
N ALA A 213 16.58 -12.14 3.03
CA ALA A 213 18.00 -11.89 3.00
C ALA A 213 18.59 -11.80 4.41
N ILE A 214 19.86 -12.15 4.54
CA ILE A 214 20.67 -11.89 5.73
C ILE A 214 21.79 -10.96 5.31
N LEU A 215 21.79 -9.76 5.83
CA LEU A 215 22.91 -8.82 5.71
C LEU A 215 23.90 -9.11 6.82
N HIS A 216 25.17 -9.33 6.47
CA HIS A 216 26.25 -9.47 7.42
C HIS A 216 27.00 -8.15 7.56
N ARG A 217 27.37 -7.78 8.78
CA ARG A 217 28.23 -6.61 9.03
C ARG A 217 29.59 -6.74 8.34
N LYS A 218 30.06 -7.97 8.18
CA LYS A 218 31.29 -8.31 7.46
C LYS A 218 31.03 -9.46 6.51
N GLY A 219 31.39 -9.30 5.24
CA GLY A 219 31.21 -10.33 4.21
C GLY A 219 30.03 -10.05 3.27
N LYS A 220 29.77 -11.00 2.38
CA LYS A 220 28.66 -10.91 1.43
C LYS A 220 27.33 -11.18 2.14
N ALA A 221 26.27 -10.53 1.65
CA ALA A 221 24.90 -10.87 2.04
C ALA A 221 24.53 -12.30 1.59
N GLU A 222 23.56 -12.92 2.27
CA GLU A 222 22.88 -14.13 1.79
C GLU A 222 21.51 -13.75 1.26
N LEU A 223 21.16 -14.19 0.05
CA LEU A 223 19.87 -13.99 -0.58
C LEU A 223 19.17 -15.34 -0.76
N PHE A 224 18.02 -15.53 -0.13
CA PHE A 224 17.22 -16.75 -0.16
C PHE A 224 16.08 -16.57 -1.15
N ILE A 225 16.24 -17.09 -2.34
CA ILE A 225 15.33 -16.96 -3.47
C ILE A 225 15.37 -18.22 -4.32
N ASP A 226 14.24 -18.58 -4.94
CA ASP A 226 14.22 -19.69 -5.89
C ASP A 226 15.17 -19.39 -7.06
N VAL A 227 16.23 -20.18 -7.17
CA VAL A 227 17.30 -19.99 -8.17
C VAL A 227 16.77 -20.14 -9.60
N ALA A 228 15.68 -20.90 -9.80
CA ALA A 228 15.06 -21.07 -11.11
C ALA A 228 14.49 -19.74 -11.69
N LYS A 229 14.24 -18.75 -10.83
CA LYS A 229 13.77 -17.41 -11.24
C LYS A 229 14.89 -16.48 -11.72
N LEU A 230 16.15 -16.85 -11.55
CA LEU A 230 17.30 -15.98 -11.79
C LEU A 230 17.92 -16.28 -13.16
N PRO A 231 17.66 -15.46 -14.20
CA PRO A 231 18.41 -15.50 -15.46
C PRO A 231 19.91 -15.28 -15.25
N GLU A 232 20.72 -15.63 -16.23
CA GLU A 232 22.18 -15.58 -16.12
C GLU A 232 22.72 -14.18 -15.84
N ASP A 233 22.14 -13.15 -16.43
CA ASP A 233 22.48 -11.74 -16.20
C ASP A 233 22.21 -11.31 -14.74
N VAL A 234 21.09 -11.76 -14.16
CA VAL A 234 20.75 -11.50 -12.75
C VAL A 234 21.70 -12.27 -11.84
N GLN A 235 22.04 -13.53 -12.16
CA GLN A 235 23.04 -14.28 -11.41
C GLN A 235 24.40 -13.60 -11.46
N ALA A 236 24.81 -13.11 -12.63
CA ALA A 236 26.07 -12.36 -12.79
C ALA A 236 26.07 -11.06 -11.97
N HIS A 237 24.93 -10.34 -11.93
CA HIS A 237 24.73 -9.14 -11.10
C HIS A 237 24.85 -9.44 -9.60
N LEU A 238 24.28 -10.54 -9.11
CA LEU A 238 24.26 -10.91 -7.70
C LEU A 238 25.58 -11.53 -7.21
N ARG A 239 26.30 -12.26 -8.07
CA ARG A 239 27.52 -13.01 -7.70
C ARG A 239 28.58 -12.19 -6.93
N PRO A 240 28.87 -10.92 -7.26
CA PRO A 240 29.85 -10.13 -6.49
C PRO A 240 29.36 -9.70 -5.11
N ILE A 241 28.04 -9.57 -4.89
CA ILE A 241 27.46 -8.91 -3.71
C ILE A 241 26.73 -9.87 -2.76
N ALA A 242 26.30 -11.02 -3.23
CA ALA A 242 25.51 -11.98 -2.45
C ALA A 242 25.94 -13.43 -2.66
N ILE A 243 25.64 -14.26 -1.66
CA ILE A 243 25.57 -15.73 -1.77
C ILE A 243 24.09 -16.07 -1.97
N VAL A 244 23.74 -16.50 -3.16
CA VAL A 244 22.38 -16.95 -3.48
C VAL A 244 22.16 -18.34 -2.91
N ARG A 245 21.01 -18.55 -2.28
CA ARG A 245 20.58 -19.81 -1.66
C ARG A 245 19.12 -20.11 -1.98
N GLU A 246 18.75 -21.37 -1.92
CA GLU A 246 17.34 -21.77 -1.98
C GLU A 246 16.55 -21.29 -0.75
N PRO A 247 15.25 -20.97 -0.89
CA PRO A 247 14.43 -20.48 0.22
C PRO A 247 14.43 -21.41 1.45
N ALA A 248 14.52 -22.72 1.26
CA ALA A 248 14.57 -23.68 2.35
C ALA A 248 15.83 -23.57 3.23
N GLU A 249 16.89 -22.92 2.74
CA GLU A 249 18.15 -22.75 3.46
C GLU A 249 18.12 -21.61 4.50
N ILE A 250 17.03 -20.80 4.55
CA ILE A 250 16.92 -19.72 5.54
C ILE A 250 17.01 -20.26 6.98
N GLU A 251 16.28 -21.33 7.32
CA GLU A 251 16.34 -21.90 8.68
C GLU A 251 17.74 -22.44 9.06
N PRO A 252 18.44 -23.21 8.22
CA PRO A 252 19.84 -23.58 8.45
C PRO A 252 20.77 -22.38 8.70
N SER A 253 20.63 -21.29 7.91
CA SER A 253 21.46 -20.08 8.06
C SER A 253 21.17 -19.36 9.37
N LEU A 254 19.89 -19.20 9.75
CA LEU A 254 19.52 -18.64 11.06
C LEU A 254 20.08 -19.48 12.22
N LYS A 255 20.02 -20.81 12.12
CA LYS A 255 20.61 -21.70 13.13
C LYS A 255 22.14 -21.57 13.18
N ALA A 256 22.80 -21.31 12.05
CA ALA A 256 24.24 -21.08 12.02
C ALA A 256 24.64 -19.79 12.74
N LEU A 257 23.86 -18.70 12.58
CA LEU A 257 24.04 -17.47 13.35
C LEU A 257 23.88 -17.72 14.85
N GLY A 258 22.88 -18.51 15.23
CA GLY A 258 22.66 -18.90 16.63
C GLY A 258 23.83 -19.66 17.24
N ARG A 259 24.36 -20.67 16.54
CA ARG A 259 25.56 -21.43 16.98
C ARG A 259 26.77 -20.52 17.20
N LYS A 260 26.91 -19.45 16.42
CA LYS A 260 27.96 -18.43 16.59
C LYS A 260 27.67 -17.44 17.71
N LYS A 261 26.50 -17.53 18.38
CA LYS A 261 26.00 -16.57 19.36
C LYS A 261 25.96 -15.14 18.82
N ALA A 262 25.73 -15.00 17.51
CA ALA A 262 25.72 -13.72 16.85
C ALA A 262 24.61 -12.80 17.39
N GLN A 263 24.88 -11.50 17.40
CA GLN A 263 23.88 -10.48 17.61
C GLN A 263 23.14 -10.24 16.29
N VAL A 264 21.83 -10.54 16.25
CA VAL A 264 21.04 -10.50 15.02
C VAL A 264 19.89 -9.53 15.16
N ARG A 265 19.87 -8.50 14.31
CA ARG A 265 18.79 -7.54 14.22
C ARG A 265 17.62 -8.12 13.41
N ILE A 266 16.41 -7.99 13.93
CA ILE A 266 15.15 -8.23 13.23
C ILE A 266 14.20 -7.06 13.46
N ASP A 267 13.37 -6.77 12.48
CA ASP A 267 12.23 -5.87 12.69
C ASP A 267 11.04 -6.69 13.20
N PRO A 268 10.62 -6.54 14.46
CA PRO A 268 9.55 -7.35 15.03
C PRO A 268 8.16 -7.01 14.45
N SER A 269 8.06 -5.92 13.66
CA SER A 269 6.81 -5.49 13.00
C SER A 269 6.61 -6.14 11.63
N SER A 270 7.69 -6.65 11.01
CA SER A 270 7.65 -7.31 9.69
C SER A 270 8.21 -8.73 9.70
N ALA A 271 9.13 -9.05 10.63
CA ALA A 271 9.71 -10.38 10.68
C ALA A 271 8.71 -11.41 11.25
N PRO A 272 8.47 -12.53 10.54
CA PRO A 272 7.72 -13.66 11.09
C PRO A 272 8.26 -14.12 12.45
N SER A 273 7.35 -14.47 13.37
CA SER A 273 7.72 -14.96 14.71
C SER A 273 8.61 -16.20 14.63
N ARG A 274 8.47 -17.00 13.58
CA ARG A 274 9.29 -18.17 13.30
C ARG A 274 10.79 -17.84 13.22
N ILE A 275 11.16 -16.74 12.57
CA ILE A 275 12.55 -16.29 12.42
C ILE A 275 13.15 -15.98 13.80
N ARG A 276 12.45 -15.18 14.60
CA ARG A 276 12.84 -14.86 15.97
C ARG A 276 13.06 -16.12 16.82
N ASP A 277 12.11 -17.03 16.75
CA ASP A 277 12.10 -18.22 17.59
C ASP A 277 13.22 -19.20 17.21
N ILE A 278 13.53 -19.32 15.91
CA ILE A 278 14.70 -20.12 15.45
C ILE A 278 16.00 -19.52 15.96
N LEU A 279 16.19 -18.20 15.80
CA LEU A 279 17.38 -17.49 16.27
C LEU A 279 17.60 -17.66 17.78
N LYS A 280 16.55 -17.39 18.59
CA LYS A 280 16.61 -17.54 20.05
C LYS A 280 16.91 -18.99 20.46
N LYS A 281 16.21 -19.97 19.88
CA LYS A 281 16.40 -21.39 20.18
C LYS A 281 17.81 -21.88 19.82
N ALA A 282 18.40 -21.33 18.77
CA ALA A 282 19.76 -21.66 18.35
C ALA A 282 20.85 -20.92 19.14
N GLY A 283 20.52 -19.96 20.02
CA GLY A 283 21.45 -19.25 20.89
C GLY A 283 21.88 -17.86 20.39
N ALA A 284 21.26 -17.31 19.36
CA ALA A 284 21.54 -15.94 18.92
C ALA A 284 21.01 -14.91 19.95
N ARG A 285 21.71 -13.77 20.02
CA ARG A 285 21.21 -12.57 20.70
C ARG A 285 20.35 -11.77 19.72
N VAL A 286 19.04 -11.91 19.82
CA VAL A 286 18.10 -11.16 18.97
C VAL A 286 17.98 -9.72 19.47
N VAL A 287 18.22 -8.77 18.57
CA VAL A 287 18.04 -7.32 18.78
C VAL A 287 16.85 -6.84 17.94
N HIS A 288 15.93 -6.15 18.58
CA HIS A 288 14.79 -5.55 17.89
C HIS A 288 15.18 -4.18 17.35
N GLY A 289 14.83 -3.91 16.11
CA GLY A 289 15.03 -2.61 15.45
C GLY A 289 14.34 -2.62 14.09
N THR A 290 14.02 -1.46 13.57
CA THR A 290 13.43 -1.31 12.22
C THR A 290 14.30 -1.93 11.14
N ASP A 291 13.68 -2.40 10.06
CA ASP A 291 14.40 -2.83 8.86
C ASP A 291 15.36 -1.71 8.42
N PRO A 292 16.68 -2.00 8.30
CA PRO A 292 17.67 -0.98 7.99
C PRO A 292 17.50 -0.35 6.60
N CYS A 293 16.71 -0.96 5.71
CA CYS A 293 16.42 -0.42 4.38
C CYS A 293 15.30 0.62 4.37
N LEU A 294 14.40 0.64 5.36
CA LEU A 294 13.18 1.45 5.31
C LEU A 294 13.46 2.93 5.06
N LEU A 295 14.28 3.56 5.89
CA LEU A 295 14.55 4.99 5.77
C LEU A 295 15.42 5.33 4.54
N PRO A 296 16.53 4.62 4.25
CA PRO A 296 17.31 4.87 3.04
C PRO A 296 16.52 4.69 1.74
N LYS A 297 15.60 3.71 1.69
CA LYS A 297 14.72 3.45 0.55
C LYS A 297 13.66 4.55 0.38
N ALA A 298 13.10 5.05 1.47
CA ALA A 298 12.10 6.12 1.45
C ALA A 298 12.68 7.45 0.93
N LYS A 299 13.97 7.71 1.17
CA LYS A 299 14.69 8.92 0.72
C LYS A 299 15.21 8.72 -0.68
N LYS A 300 14.42 9.05 -1.69
CA LYS A 300 14.77 8.91 -3.10
C LYS A 300 15.99 9.78 -3.41
N ASN A 301 17.01 9.19 -4.05
CA ASN A 301 18.16 9.93 -4.55
C ASN A 301 17.74 10.80 -5.77
N SER A 302 18.66 11.65 -6.25
CA SER A 302 18.35 12.59 -7.34
C SER A 302 17.90 11.92 -8.64
N ILE A 303 18.38 10.71 -8.94
CA ILE A 303 17.98 9.95 -10.13
C ILE A 303 16.55 9.39 -9.95
N GLU A 304 16.25 8.81 -8.78
CA GLU A 304 14.91 8.32 -8.46
C GLU A 304 13.88 9.46 -8.42
N GLN A 305 14.26 10.65 -7.90
CA GLN A 305 13.41 11.84 -7.91
C GLN A 305 13.12 12.33 -9.33
N GLU A 306 14.15 12.38 -10.20
CA GLU A 306 13.99 12.78 -11.60
C GLU A 306 13.16 11.74 -12.37
N GLY A 307 13.41 10.46 -12.14
CA GLY A 307 12.60 9.36 -12.67
C GLY A 307 11.12 9.52 -12.31
N ALA A 308 10.84 9.84 -11.04
CA ALA A 308 9.47 10.11 -10.59
C ALA A 308 8.83 11.29 -11.35
N ARG A 309 9.56 12.41 -11.57
CA ARG A 309 9.03 13.54 -12.35
C ARG A 309 8.69 13.11 -13.79
N VAL A 310 9.60 12.40 -14.45
CA VAL A 310 9.39 11.91 -15.83
C VAL A 310 8.23 10.95 -15.91
N ALA A 311 8.10 10.02 -14.94
CA ALA A 311 6.98 9.10 -14.84
C ALA A 311 5.64 9.84 -14.70
N HIS A 312 5.58 10.90 -13.88
CA HIS A 312 4.36 11.68 -13.69
C HIS A 312 4.00 12.56 -14.89
N VAL A 313 4.98 13.04 -15.67
CA VAL A 313 4.69 13.69 -16.95
C VAL A 313 4.07 12.69 -17.94
N ARG A 314 4.64 11.48 -18.03
CA ARG A 314 4.14 10.40 -18.88
C ARG A 314 2.72 9.97 -18.50
N ASP A 315 2.50 9.73 -17.20
CA ASP A 315 1.18 9.36 -16.67
C ASP A 315 0.17 10.50 -16.82
N GLY A 316 0.62 11.75 -16.66
CA GLY A 316 -0.19 12.95 -16.87
C GLY A 316 -0.75 13.06 -18.29
N VAL A 317 0.00 12.64 -19.29
CA VAL A 317 -0.48 12.55 -20.70
C VAL A 317 -1.58 11.49 -20.80
N ALA A 318 -1.39 10.30 -20.21
CA ALA A 318 -2.40 9.25 -20.22
C ALA A 318 -3.68 9.70 -19.49
N MET A 319 -3.53 10.36 -18.35
CA MET A 319 -4.64 10.93 -17.58
C MET A 319 -5.37 12.05 -18.33
N ALA A 320 -4.67 12.95 -19.01
CA ALA A 320 -5.31 14.01 -19.80
C ALA A 320 -6.13 13.43 -20.96
N ARG A 321 -5.60 12.44 -21.67
CA ARG A 321 -6.33 11.70 -22.72
C ARG A 321 -7.55 10.97 -22.17
N PHE A 322 -7.39 10.35 -20.99
CA PHE A 322 -8.49 9.69 -20.31
C PHE A 322 -9.60 10.67 -19.93
N LEU A 323 -9.27 11.81 -19.31
CA LEU A 323 -10.25 12.81 -18.90
C LEU A 323 -10.97 13.44 -20.10
N TYR A 324 -10.25 13.72 -21.20
CA TYR A 324 -10.83 14.16 -22.46
C TYR A 324 -11.83 13.14 -23.01
N TRP A 325 -11.46 11.86 -23.03
CA TRP A 325 -12.35 10.77 -23.47
C TRP A 325 -13.57 10.66 -22.55
N PHE A 326 -13.36 10.69 -21.23
CA PHE A 326 -14.44 10.59 -20.24
C PHE A 326 -15.46 11.70 -20.39
N ASP A 327 -15.02 12.95 -20.51
CA ASP A 327 -15.92 14.11 -20.67
C ASP A 327 -16.80 14.02 -21.93
N ARG A 328 -16.33 13.35 -22.97
CA ARG A 328 -17.09 13.16 -24.21
C ARG A 328 -18.05 11.98 -24.16
N GLU A 329 -17.64 10.89 -23.55
CA GLU A 329 -18.38 9.63 -23.63
C GLU A 329 -19.33 9.43 -22.44
N ALA A 330 -18.97 9.87 -21.24
CA ALA A 330 -19.80 9.65 -20.05
C ALA A 330 -21.21 10.27 -20.15
N PRO A 331 -21.39 11.47 -20.72
CA PRO A 331 -22.74 12.03 -20.91
C PRO A 331 -23.63 11.24 -21.85
N ASN A 332 -23.07 10.46 -22.77
CA ASN A 332 -23.82 9.68 -23.76
C ASN A 332 -24.43 8.39 -23.16
N GLY A 333 -24.02 8.00 -21.95
CA GLY A 333 -24.41 6.73 -21.34
C GLY A 333 -23.64 5.52 -21.89
N GLY A 334 -23.92 4.35 -21.33
CA GLY A 334 -23.32 3.08 -21.79
C GLY A 334 -21.95 2.76 -21.19
N LEU A 335 -21.31 3.68 -20.45
CA LEU A 335 -20.09 3.38 -19.71
C LEU A 335 -20.40 2.64 -18.42
N THR A 336 -19.51 1.74 -18.04
CA THR A 336 -19.53 1.05 -16.74
C THR A 336 -18.18 1.24 -16.04
N GLU A 337 -18.13 1.01 -14.74
CA GLU A 337 -16.92 1.11 -13.93
C GLU A 337 -15.74 0.33 -14.54
N LEU A 338 -15.97 -0.93 -14.94
CA LEU A 338 -14.94 -1.77 -15.60
C LEU A 338 -14.53 -1.21 -16.96
N SER A 339 -15.46 -0.71 -17.77
CA SER A 339 -15.12 -0.14 -19.09
C SER A 339 -14.25 1.10 -18.96
N VAL A 340 -14.50 1.93 -17.94
CA VAL A 340 -13.72 3.14 -17.67
C VAL A 340 -12.33 2.79 -17.12
N ALA A 341 -12.23 1.85 -16.18
CA ALA A 341 -10.95 1.37 -15.66
C ALA A 341 -10.09 0.75 -16.78
N THR A 342 -10.70 -0.08 -17.63
CA THR A 342 -10.04 -0.68 -18.79
C THR A 342 -9.51 0.37 -19.77
N LYS A 343 -10.31 1.42 -20.05
CA LYS A 343 -9.90 2.50 -20.95
C LYS A 343 -8.66 3.23 -20.43
N LEU A 344 -8.61 3.51 -19.12
CA LEU A 344 -7.43 4.16 -18.54
C LEU A 344 -6.18 3.27 -18.63
N ALA A 345 -6.31 1.98 -18.34
CA ALA A 345 -5.20 1.03 -18.50
C ALA A 345 -4.67 1.01 -19.94
N GLN A 346 -5.56 0.95 -20.95
CA GLN A 346 -5.18 1.02 -22.37
C GLN A 346 -4.43 2.30 -22.73
N LEU A 347 -4.82 3.45 -22.17
CA LEU A 347 -4.12 4.72 -22.42
C LEU A 347 -2.73 4.76 -21.79
N ARG A 348 -2.53 4.11 -20.63
CA ARG A 348 -1.22 3.91 -20.03
C ARG A 348 -0.36 2.94 -20.83
N GLU A 349 -0.93 1.82 -21.30
CA GLU A 349 -0.26 0.87 -22.21
C GLU A 349 0.22 1.55 -23.49
N ALA A 350 -0.59 2.45 -24.06
CA ALA A 350 -0.27 3.20 -25.27
C ALA A 350 0.97 4.12 -25.10
N THR A 351 1.44 4.38 -23.88
CA THR A 351 2.73 5.06 -23.64
C THR A 351 3.93 4.21 -24.04
N GLY A 352 3.77 2.89 -24.21
CA GLY A 352 4.83 1.92 -24.51
C GLY A 352 5.83 1.69 -23.38
N MET A 353 5.59 2.27 -22.20
CA MET A 353 6.51 2.21 -21.05
C MET A 353 5.87 1.69 -19.76
N LEU A 354 4.59 1.31 -19.81
CA LEU A 354 3.90 0.68 -18.70
C LEU A 354 4.52 -0.69 -18.41
N MET A 355 4.91 -0.92 -17.16
CA MET A 355 5.38 -2.21 -16.69
C MET A 355 4.24 -3.02 -16.05
N ASP A 356 3.40 -2.36 -15.25
CA ASP A 356 2.19 -2.89 -14.62
C ASP A 356 1.37 -1.71 -14.07
N LEU A 357 0.16 -1.96 -13.58
CA LEU A 357 -0.51 -1.01 -12.68
C LEU A 357 0.18 -1.02 -11.32
N SER A 358 0.07 0.07 -10.55
CA SER A 358 0.65 0.14 -9.19
C SER A 358 -0.29 -0.45 -8.12
N PHE A 359 -1.58 -0.60 -8.46
CA PHE A 359 -2.62 -1.28 -7.68
C PHE A 359 -3.85 -1.55 -8.56
N ASN A 360 -4.79 -2.33 -8.02
CA ASN A 360 -6.07 -2.56 -8.70
C ASN A 360 -6.86 -1.26 -8.76
N THR A 361 -7.13 -0.76 -9.97
CA THR A 361 -7.87 0.49 -10.18
C THR A 361 -9.20 0.50 -9.41
N ILE A 362 -9.39 1.51 -8.58
CA ILE A 362 -10.65 1.79 -7.91
C ILE A 362 -11.48 2.64 -8.86
N ALA A 363 -12.61 2.13 -9.30
CA ALA A 363 -13.53 2.81 -10.21
C ALA A 363 -14.94 2.70 -9.64
N GLY A 364 -15.41 3.74 -8.95
CA GLY A 364 -16.68 3.71 -8.22
C GLY A 364 -17.66 4.74 -8.73
N ALA A 365 -18.80 4.31 -9.31
CA ALA A 365 -19.89 5.14 -9.73
C ALA A 365 -20.92 5.32 -8.60
N GLY A 366 -21.34 6.54 -8.34
CA GLY A 366 -22.35 6.85 -7.32
C GLY A 366 -22.04 6.19 -5.97
N PRO A 367 -22.94 5.31 -5.45
CA PRO A 367 -22.78 4.66 -4.15
C PRO A 367 -21.51 3.83 -3.99
N ASN A 368 -20.99 3.23 -5.08
CA ASN A 368 -19.77 2.43 -5.02
C ASN A 368 -18.53 3.29 -4.71
N GLY A 369 -18.54 4.57 -5.12
CA GLY A 369 -17.50 5.53 -4.76
C GLY A 369 -17.44 5.83 -3.26
N ALA A 370 -18.48 5.52 -2.48
CA ALA A 370 -18.48 5.68 -1.02
C ALA A 370 -17.64 4.63 -0.28
N SER A 371 -17.16 3.60 -0.97
CA SER A 371 -16.20 2.63 -0.43
C SER A 371 -14.78 3.04 -0.81
N PRO A 372 -13.91 3.49 0.12
CA PRO A 372 -12.60 4.06 -0.22
C PRO A 372 -11.69 3.12 -1.02
N HIS A 373 -11.80 1.81 -0.78
CA HIS A 373 -11.02 0.76 -1.44
C HIS A 373 -11.94 -0.18 -2.23
N TYR A 374 -12.91 0.40 -2.94
CA TYR A 374 -13.82 -0.36 -3.79
C TYR A 374 -13.06 -1.12 -4.88
N ALA A 375 -13.22 -2.42 -4.91
CA ALA A 375 -12.68 -3.28 -5.96
C ALA A 375 -13.81 -3.71 -6.88
N VAL A 376 -13.91 -3.11 -8.05
CA VAL A 376 -14.92 -3.46 -9.05
C VAL A 376 -14.69 -4.89 -9.56
N THR A 377 -15.78 -5.66 -9.63
CA THR A 377 -15.81 -7.02 -10.20
C THR A 377 -16.89 -7.09 -11.27
N THR A 378 -16.94 -8.19 -12.01
CA THR A 378 -18.02 -8.42 -12.99
C THR A 378 -19.42 -8.39 -12.34
N GLU A 379 -19.51 -8.84 -11.08
CA GLU A 379 -20.76 -8.89 -10.33
C GLU A 379 -21.17 -7.53 -9.75
N SER A 380 -20.20 -6.71 -9.35
CA SER A 380 -20.46 -5.39 -8.72
C SER A 380 -20.45 -4.23 -9.71
N ASN A 381 -20.04 -4.48 -10.95
CA ASN A 381 -19.89 -3.47 -12.00
C ASN A 381 -21.19 -2.70 -12.26
N GLN A 382 -21.18 -1.39 -12.05
CA GLN A 382 -22.33 -0.52 -12.25
C GLN A 382 -22.17 0.34 -13.50
N PRO A 383 -23.29 0.70 -14.18
CA PRO A 383 -23.29 1.74 -15.20
C PRO A 383 -23.14 3.11 -14.55
N LEU A 384 -22.43 4.02 -15.23
CA LEU A 384 -22.38 5.44 -14.87
C LEU A 384 -23.71 6.12 -15.25
N LYS A 385 -24.30 6.90 -14.33
CA LYS A 385 -25.58 7.58 -14.55
C LYS A 385 -25.44 9.09 -14.43
N GLN A 386 -26.28 9.79 -15.18
CA GLN A 386 -26.39 11.25 -15.10
C GLN A 386 -26.75 11.70 -13.68
N GLY A 387 -26.08 12.76 -13.20
CA GLY A 387 -26.26 13.31 -11.87
C GLY A 387 -25.47 12.60 -10.76
N GLU A 388 -24.67 11.56 -11.09
CA GLU A 388 -23.79 10.88 -10.14
C GLU A 388 -22.35 11.40 -10.21
N LEU A 389 -21.58 11.17 -9.14
CA LEU A 389 -20.12 11.28 -9.15
C LEU A 389 -19.49 9.94 -9.50
N PHE A 390 -18.38 10.03 -10.22
CA PHE A 390 -17.50 8.90 -10.50
C PHE A 390 -16.12 9.15 -9.87
N LEU A 391 -15.71 8.27 -8.98
CA LEU A 391 -14.39 8.30 -8.36
C LEU A 391 -13.50 7.30 -9.09
N ILE A 392 -12.37 7.78 -9.60
CA ILE A 392 -11.33 6.92 -10.17
C ILE A 392 -10.00 7.16 -9.47
N ASP A 393 -9.46 6.09 -8.90
CA ASP A 393 -8.18 6.04 -8.23
C ASP A 393 -7.33 4.96 -8.88
N SER A 394 -6.15 5.34 -9.36
CA SER A 394 -5.34 4.47 -10.22
C SER A 394 -3.89 4.94 -10.27
N GLY A 395 -3.01 3.99 -10.53
CA GLY A 395 -1.61 4.29 -10.68
C GLY A 395 -0.91 3.30 -11.61
N ALA A 396 0.33 3.60 -11.94
CA ALA A 396 1.16 2.85 -12.86
C ALA A 396 2.54 2.57 -12.29
N GLN A 397 3.09 1.42 -12.63
CA GLN A 397 4.49 1.09 -12.46
C GLN A 397 5.22 1.40 -13.77
N TYR A 398 6.14 2.34 -13.72
CA TYR A 398 7.13 2.58 -14.76
C TYR A 398 8.51 2.24 -14.20
N GLN A 399 9.47 1.87 -15.04
CA GLN A 399 10.81 1.48 -14.57
C GLN A 399 11.54 2.64 -13.85
N ASP A 400 11.17 3.88 -14.14
CA ASP A 400 11.69 5.11 -13.54
C ASP A 400 10.85 5.66 -12.38
N GLY A 401 9.65 5.12 -12.10
CA GLY A 401 8.82 5.58 -10.98
C GLY A 401 7.48 4.86 -10.84
N THR A 402 6.85 5.07 -9.70
CA THR A 402 5.50 4.60 -9.39
C THR A 402 4.58 5.81 -9.32
N THR A 403 3.40 5.75 -9.97
CA THR A 403 2.39 6.82 -9.88
C THR A 403 1.16 6.36 -9.10
N ASP A 404 0.47 7.35 -8.55
CA ASP A 404 -0.77 7.22 -7.82
C ASP A 404 -1.58 8.51 -7.97
N VAL A 405 -2.84 8.40 -8.36
CA VAL A 405 -3.69 9.58 -8.60
C VAL A 405 -5.16 9.24 -8.47
N THR A 406 -5.87 10.03 -7.64
CA THR A 406 -7.33 9.98 -7.59
C THR A 406 -7.93 11.25 -8.18
N ARG A 407 -8.98 11.07 -9.00
CA ARG A 407 -9.88 12.14 -9.43
C ARG A 407 -11.32 11.74 -9.20
N THR A 408 -12.12 12.72 -8.78
CA THR A 408 -13.58 12.62 -8.72
C THR A 408 -14.17 13.48 -9.84
N LEU A 409 -15.03 12.88 -10.65
CA LEU A 409 -15.55 13.43 -11.89
C LEU A 409 -17.09 13.44 -11.85
N PRO A 410 -17.79 14.52 -12.28
CA PRO A 410 -19.24 14.50 -12.40
C PRO A 410 -19.66 13.83 -13.71
N VAL A 411 -20.74 13.06 -13.65
CA VAL A 411 -21.46 12.59 -14.84
C VAL A 411 -22.69 13.49 -15.02
N GLY A 412 -22.57 14.48 -15.89
CA GLY A 412 -23.56 15.57 -16.01
C GLY A 412 -23.41 16.66 -14.94
N GLU A 413 -24.53 17.30 -14.56
CA GLU A 413 -24.50 18.41 -13.61
C GLU A 413 -24.42 17.95 -12.16
N PRO A 414 -23.41 18.38 -11.40
CA PRO A 414 -23.27 18.06 -9.99
C PRO A 414 -24.24 18.89 -9.13
N THR A 415 -24.69 18.32 -8.01
CA THR A 415 -25.52 19.03 -7.01
C THR A 415 -24.68 20.02 -6.19
N GLU A 416 -25.33 20.94 -5.49
CA GLU A 416 -24.69 21.88 -4.55
C GLU A 416 -23.95 21.11 -3.43
N GLU A 417 -24.54 20.02 -2.91
CA GLU A 417 -23.90 19.18 -1.91
C GLU A 417 -22.59 18.57 -2.44
N MET A 418 -22.58 18.05 -3.67
CA MET A 418 -21.39 17.49 -4.29
C MET A 418 -20.28 18.54 -4.42
N ARG A 419 -20.61 19.75 -4.85
CA ARG A 419 -19.67 20.87 -4.97
C ARG A 419 -19.13 21.31 -3.61
N ASP A 420 -19.98 21.46 -2.60
CA ASP A 420 -19.55 21.79 -1.23
C ASP A 420 -18.55 20.75 -0.68
N ARG A 421 -18.89 19.46 -0.76
CA ARG A 421 -18.03 18.39 -0.24
C ARG A 421 -16.73 18.28 -1.01
N PHE A 422 -16.77 18.35 -2.33
CA PHE A 422 -15.59 18.34 -3.19
C PHE A 422 -14.65 19.50 -2.85
N THR A 423 -15.18 20.71 -2.71
CA THR A 423 -14.37 21.89 -2.41
C THR A 423 -13.72 21.79 -1.04
N ARG A 424 -14.40 21.23 -0.02
CA ARG A 424 -13.79 21.01 1.30
C ARG A 424 -12.65 20.00 1.27
N VAL A 425 -12.78 18.92 0.48
CA VAL A 425 -11.70 17.96 0.26
C VAL A 425 -10.54 18.63 -0.49
N LEU A 426 -10.82 19.40 -1.54
CA LEU A 426 -9.83 20.16 -2.31
C LEU A 426 -9.03 21.13 -1.41
N LYS A 427 -9.71 21.86 -0.51
CA LYS A 427 -9.03 22.75 0.47
C LYS A 427 -8.05 22.00 1.34
N GLY A 428 -8.40 20.79 1.77
CA GLY A 428 -7.51 19.92 2.54
C GLY A 428 -6.28 19.50 1.74
N MET A 429 -6.46 19.11 0.49
CA MET A 429 -5.38 18.73 -0.42
C MET A 429 -4.45 19.92 -0.71
N ILE A 430 -5.01 21.11 -0.97
CA ILE A 430 -4.24 22.35 -1.17
C ILE A 430 -3.45 22.71 0.09
N ALA A 431 -4.05 22.59 1.27
CA ALA A 431 -3.40 22.94 2.54
C ALA A 431 -2.12 22.12 2.76
N ILE A 432 -2.15 20.82 2.49
CA ILE A 432 -0.94 19.96 2.53
C ILE A 432 0.03 20.36 1.42
N SER A 433 -0.43 20.55 0.19
CA SER A 433 0.47 20.82 -0.96
C SER A 433 1.29 22.11 -0.80
N ARG A 434 0.76 23.11 -0.09
CA ARG A 434 1.39 24.43 0.04
C ARG A 434 2.10 24.70 1.36
N ILE A 435 1.96 23.77 2.34
CA ILE A 435 2.54 23.99 3.66
C ILE A 435 4.09 24.07 3.63
N ARG A 436 4.63 24.92 4.46
CA ARG A 436 6.05 24.94 4.83
C ARG A 436 6.17 24.53 6.29
N PHE A 437 7.12 23.64 6.59
CA PHE A 437 7.27 23.08 7.92
C PHE A 437 8.76 22.90 8.29
N PRO A 438 9.11 23.00 9.59
CA PRO A 438 10.47 22.80 10.04
C PRO A 438 10.89 21.34 9.96
N GLU A 439 12.20 21.08 9.90
CA GLU A 439 12.79 19.76 10.05
C GLU A 439 12.30 19.10 11.36
N GLY A 440 12.11 17.78 11.33
CA GLY A 440 11.57 16.99 12.43
C GLY A 440 10.05 16.95 12.49
N THR A 441 9.34 17.68 11.62
CA THR A 441 7.87 17.56 11.49
C THR A 441 7.49 16.19 10.97
N CYS A 442 6.50 15.54 11.60
CA CYS A 442 5.96 14.24 11.19
C CYS A 442 4.55 14.38 10.59
N GLY A 443 4.12 13.33 9.87
CA GLY A 443 2.86 13.35 9.16
C GLY A 443 1.62 13.58 10.02
N SER A 444 1.63 13.16 11.30
CA SER A 444 0.49 13.41 12.21
C SER A 444 0.28 14.89 12.55
N GLN A 445 1.31 15.72 12.43
CA GLN A 445 1.19 17.16 12.62
C GLN A 445 0.57 17.84 11.39
N LEU A 446 0.73 17.25 10.20
CA LEU A 446 0.19 17.77 8.95
C LEU A 446 -1.22 17.24 8.65
N ASP A 447 -1.58 16.02 9.07
CA ASP A 447 -2.87 15.37 8.80
C ASP A 447 -4.08 16.24 9.17
N VAL A 448 -3.95 17.00 10.25
CA VAL A 448 -4.99 17.95 10.72
C VAL A 448 -5.33 19.01 9.66
N LEU A 449 -4.35 19.47 8.90
CA LEU A 449 -4.56 20.49 7.87
C LEU A 449 -5.47 19.98 6.74
N ALA A 450 -5.31 18.73 6.35
CA ALA A 450 -6.16 18.09 5.35
C ALA A 450 -7.60 17.93 5.82
N ARG A 451 -7.82 17.72 7.12
CA ARG A 451 -9.15 17.49 7.72
C ARG A 451 -9.88 18.76 8.15
N ALA A 452 -9.13 19.85 8.37
CA ALA A 452 -9.66 21.06 9.00
C ALA A 452 -10.92 21.64 8.32
N SER A 453 -10.99 21.61 6.98
CA SER A 453 -12.14 22.11 6.23
C SER A 453 -13.39 21.22 6.42
N LEU A 454 -13.20 19.91 6.49
CA LEU A 454 -14.26 18.93 6.75
C LEU A 454 -14.73 19.02 8.21
N TRP A 455 -13.84 19.06 9.17
CA TRP A 455 -14.16 19.15 10.61
C TRP A 455 -15.00 20.38 10.96
N ARG A 456 -14.73 21.54 10.33
CA ARG A 456 -15.56 22.75 10.53
C ARG A 456 -17.02 22.56 10.14
N SER A 457 -17.32 21.54 9.35
CA SER A 457 -18.68 21.20 8.92
C SER A 457 -19.18 19.88 9.50
N GLY A 458 -18.46 19.31 10.49
CA GLY A 458 -18.85 18.09 11.17
C GLY A 458 -18.58 16.79 10.40
N PHE A 459 -17.66 16.81 9.40
CA PHE A 459 -17.30 15.65 8.59
C PHE A 459 -15.87 15.20 8.85
N ASP A 460 -15.59 13.93 8.60
CA ASP A 460 -14.26 13.34 8.61
C ASP A 460 -14.20 12.16 7.63
N TYR A 461 -13.02 11.56 7.46
CA TYR A 461 -12.81 10.33 6.72
C TYR A 461 -11.92 9.36 7.53
N ASP A 462 -12.10 8.04 7.29
CA ASP A 462 -11.56 6.97 8.14
C ASP A 462 -10.28 6.31 7.61
N HIS A 463 -9.61 6.93 6.63
CA HIS A 463 -8.31 6.50 6.14
C HIS A 463 -7.20 7.52 6.44
N GLY A 464 -5.95 7.18 6.17
CA GLY A 464 -4.82 8.11 6.23
C GLY A 464 -4.93 9.18 5.15
N THR A 465 -4.39 10.36 5.41
CA THR A 465 -4.30 11.44 4.40
C THR A 465 -3.22 11.17 3.37
N GLY A 466 -2.27 10.26 3.67
CA GLY A 466 -1.22 9.90 2.75
C GLY A 466 -0.27 8.82 3.28
N HIS A 467 0.44 8.22 2.36
CA HIS A 467 1.44 7.17 2.58
C HIS A 467 2.68 7.45 1.74
N GLY A 468 3.81 6.85 2.11
CA GLY A 468 5.00 6.87 1.26
C GLY A 468 4.78 6.08 -0.03
N VAL A 469 5.53 6.41 -1.08
CA VAL A 469 5.47 5.74 -2.38
C VAL A 469 6.88 5.33 -2.82
N GLY A 470 7.01 4.10 -3.32
CA GLY A 470 8.26 3.54 -3.81
C GLY A 470 8.69 4.10 -5.18
N SER A 471 9.92 3.78 -5.59
CA SER A 471 10.42 4.06 -6.95
C SER A 471 10.48 2.75 -7.73
N TYR A 472 9.48 2.50 -8.58
CA TYR A 472 9.24 1.20 -9.21
C TYR A 472 9.26 0.07 -8.16
N LEU A 473 8.48 0.30 -7.08
CA LEU A 473 8.28 -0.60 -5.94
C LEU A 473 6.85 -0.46 -5.40
N SER A 474 6.63 -0.79 -4.13
CA SER A 474 5.29 -0.72 -3.51
C SER A 474 4.70 0.69 -3.59
N VAL A 475 3.46 0.80 -4.06
CA VAL A 475 2.72 2.07 -4.02
C VAL A 475 2.54 2.53 -2.57
N HIS A 476 2.25 1.61 -1.65
CA HIS A 476 2.22 1.86 -0.21
C HIS A 476 3.58 1.53 0.41
N GLU A 477 4.46 2.51 0.53
CA GLU A 477 5.80 2.35 1.10
C GLU A 477 5.90 3.02 2.48
N GLY A 478 6.50 2.32 3.45
CA GLY A 478 6.91 2.95 4.72
C GLY A 478 8.28 3.66 4.61
N PRO A 479 8.74 4.32 5.71
CA PRO A 479 8.09 4.41 7.02
C PRO A 479 7.12 5.59 7.17
N ALA A 480 7.29 6.68 6.39
CA ALA A 480 6.54 7.91 6.55
C ALA A 480 5.10 7.80 6.02
N ARG A 481 4.17 8.38 6.77
CA ARG A 481 2.74 8.48 6.43
C ARG A 481 2.20 9.84 6.86
N ILE A 482 1.14 10.31 6.22
CA ILE A 482 0.36 11.45 6.71
C ILE A 482 -0.93 10.87 7.30
N ASN A 483 -0.98 10.70 8.63
CA ASN A 483 -2.15 10.19 9.35
C ASN A 483 -2.12 10.60 10.81
N LYS A 484 -3.22 10.36 11.53
CA LYS A 484 -3.42 10.76 12.94
C LYS A 484 -2.33 10.26 13.92
N SER A 485 -1.56 9.22 13.59
CA SER A 485 -0.68 8.52 14.53
C SER A 485 0.79 8.44 14.13
N ASP A 486 1.15 8.78 12.89
CA ASP A 486 2.54 8.67 12.43
C ASP A 486 3.48 9.62 13.17
N ARG A 487 4.67 9.12 13.51
CA ARG A 487 5.72 9.86 14.23
C ARG A 487 7.03 9.93 13.46
N THR A 488 7.05 9.42 12.24
CA THR A 488 8.24 9.44 11.40
C THR A 488 8.48 10.87 10.90
N PRO A 489 9.62 11.49 11.17
CA PRO A 489 9.96 12.78 10.59
C PRO A 489 9.96 12.71 9.07
N LEU A 490 9.39 13.73 8.44
CA LEU A 490 9.47 13.88 7.00
C LEU A 490 10.85 14.41 6.61
N GLU A 491 11.50 13.74 5.67
CA GLU A 491 12.85 14.10 5.22
C GLU A 491 12.89 14.35 3.71
N PRO A 492 13.82 15.19 3.22
CA PRO A 492 14.01 15.43 1.79
C PRO A 492 14.18 14.14 0.99
N GLY A 493 13.56 14.08 -0.18
CA GLY A 493 13.55 12.92 -1.05
C GLY A 493 12.43 11.93 -0.78
N MET A 494 11.66 12.06 0.29
CA MET A 494 10.46 11.24 0.52
C MET A 494 9.35 11.64 -0.44
N ILE A 495 8.74 10.65 -1.09
CA ILE A 495 7.53 10.82 -1.92
C ILE A 495 6.36 10.28 -1.12
N LEU A 496 5.29 11.09 -1.02
CA LEU A 496 4.07 10.71 -0.29
C LEU A 496 2.83 11.01 -1.15
N SER A 497 1.75 10.27 -0.91
CA SER A 497 0.44 10.68 -1.37
C SER A 497 -0.13 11.81 -0.48
N ASN A 498 -1.01 12.60 -1.05
CA ASN A 498 -1.83 13.62 -0.41
C ASN A 498 -3.24 13.45 -0.94
N GLU A 499 -4.08 12.68 -0.21
CA GLU A 499 -5.31 12.06 -0.69
C GLU A 499 -6.50 12.21 0.27
N PRO A 500 -6.83 13.42 0.76
CA PRO A 500 -8.03 13.59 1.57
C PRO A 500 -9.30 13.17 0.83
N GLY A 501 -10.31 12.73 1.56
CA GLY A 501 -11.57 12.27 0.98
C GLY A 501 -12.80 12.59 1.81
N PHE A 502 -13.96 12.31 1.23
CA PHE A 502 -15.27 12.35 1.87
C PHE A 502 -16.13 11.21 1.31
N TYR A 503 -16.82 10.47 2.17
CA TYR A 503 -17.59 9.30 1.76
C TYR A 503 -18.97 9.32 2.41
N LYS A 504 -20.03 9.37 1.58
CA LYS A 504 -21.44 9.35 2.01
C LYS A 504 -22.01 7.98 1.65
N PRO A 505 -22.25 7.10 2.64
CA PRO A 505 -22.82 5.77 2.38
C PRO A 505 -24.06 5.86 1.48
N ASP A 506 -24.22 4.89 0.60
CA ASP A 506 -25.33 4.75 -0.34
C ASP A 506 -25.55 5.96 -1.29
N SER A 507 -24.53 6.83 -1.44
CA SER A 507 -24.66 8.06 -2.24
C SER A 507 -23.44 8.28 -3.14
N PHE A 508 -22.31 8.76 -2.60
CA PHE A 508 -21.10 9.02 -3.37
C PHE A 508 -19.84 9.09 -2.50
N GLY A 509 -18.70 8.95 -3.14
CA GLY A 509 -17.37 9.22 -2.55
C GLY A 509 -16.64 10.31 -3.31
N ILE A 510 -15.79 11.03 -2.61
CA ILE A 510 -14.88 12.04 -3.15
C ILE A 510 -13.48 11.76 -2.59
N ARG A 511 -12.49 11.68 -3.46
CA ARG A 511 -11.07 11.74 -3.14
C ARG A 511 -10.36 12.59 -4.18
N ILE A 512 -9.45 13.43 -3.74
CA ILE A 512 -8.59 14.22 -4.61
C ILE A 512 -7.16 13.97 -4.17
N GLU A 513 -6.40 13.37 -5.04
CA GLU A 513 -5.05 12.92 -4.71
C GLU A 513 -4.01 13.40 -5.69
N ASN A 514 -2.89 13.83 -5.13
CA ASN A 514 -1.63 14.03 -5.83
C ASN A 514 -0.48 13.41 -5.04
N LEU A 515 0.53 12.89 -5.72
CA LEU A 515 1.81 12.60 -5.09
C LEU A 515 2.62 13.88 -4.91
N VAL A 516 3.32 13.94 -3.79
CA VAL A 516 4.17 15.08 -3.42
C VAL A 516 5.56 14.60 -2.99
N LEU A 517 6.60 15.34 -3.37
CA LEU A 517 8.00 15.09 -3.01
C LEU A 517 8.42 16.11 -1.96
N VAL A 518 8.97 15.64 -0.85
CA VAL A 518 9.58 16.53 0.16
C VAL A 518 10.87 17.11 -0.40
N HIS A 519 10.92 18.43 -0.57
CA HIS A 519 12.11 19.12 -1.06
C HIS A 519 13.04 19.56 0.07
N GLU A 520 14.29 19.87 -0.27
CA GLU A 520 15.29 20.40 0.67
C GLU A 520 14.79 21.64 1.40
N ALA A 521 15.25 21.80 2.64
CA ALA A 521 14.86 22.93 3.48
C ALA A 521 15.43 24.25 2.93
N LYS A 522 14.54 25.23 2.69
CA LYS A 522 14.87 26.54 2.12
C LYS A 522 14.60 27.65 3.14
N ALA A 523 15.46 28.67 3.14
CA ALA A 523 15.20 29.87 3.90
C ALA A 523 13.97 30.61 3.34
N ILE A 524 13.16 31.16 4.25
CA ILE A 524 12.06 32.07 3.91
C ILE A 524 12.54 33.48 4.23
N ASN A 525 12.29 34.42 3.34
CA ASN A 525 12.68 35.80 3.56
C ASN A 525 12.03 36.36 4.85
N GLY A 526 12.86 36.89 5.76
CA GLY A 526 12.41 37.35 7.08
C GLY A 526 12.16 36.25 8.11
N GLY A 527 12.32 34.97 7.74
CA GLY A 527 12.20 33.83 8.65
C GLY A 527 13.52 33.50 9.36
N ASP A 528 13.45 32.95 10.55
CA ASP A 528 14.61 32.54 11.38
C ASP A 528 15.03 31.08 11.15
N ARG A 529 14.22 30.29 10.43
CA ARG A 529 14.45 28.87 10.17
C ARG A 529 14.33 28.53 8.70
N LYS A 530 15.09 27.53 8.26
CA LYS A 530 14.85 26.85 6.99
C LYS A 530 13.63 25.96 7.11
N MET A 531 12.82 25.93 6.07
CA MET A 531 11.58 25.16 6.02
C MET A 531 11.62 24.16 4.87
N LEU A 532 11.21 22.93 5.18
CA LEU A 532 10.81 21.92 4.20
C LEU A 532 9.48 22.32 3.52
N GLY A 533 9.10 21.63 2.50
CA GLY A 533 7.81 21.77 1.83
C GLY A 533 7.68 20.70 0.77
N PHE A 534 6.64 20.79 -0.03
CA PHE A 534 6.31 19.79 -1.02
C PHE A 534 6.42 20.34 -2.45
N GLU A 535 6.95 19.52 -3.35
CA GLU A 535 6.78 19.63 -4.80
C GLU A 535 5.66 18.68 -5.22
N THR A 536 4.59 19.16 -5.83
CA THR A 536 3.55 18.29 -6.39
C THR A 536 4.10 17.58 -7.62
N LEU A 537 4.09 16.25 -7.64
CA LEU A 537 4.56 15.44 -8.78
C LEU A 537 3.43 15.18 -9.79
N THR A 538 2.23 14.85 -9.31
CA THR A 538 1.08 14.51 -10.16
C THR A 538 0.68 15.68 -11.06
N LEU A 539 0.50 15.40 -12.35
CA LEU A 539 0.15 16.35 -13.39
C LEU A 539 -1.18 15.96 -14.06
N CYS A 540 -2.27 16.20 -13.36
CA CYS A 540 -3.62 15.85 -13.80
C CYS A 540 -4.59 16.96 -13.41
N PRO A 541 -5.44 17.49 -14.30
CA PRO A 541 -6.40 18.54 -13.95
C PRO A 541 -7.35 18.09 -12.84
N ILE A 542 -7.76 19.07 -12.01
CA ILE A 542 -8.82 18.94 -11.01
C ILE A 542 -10.10 19.50 -11.63
N ASP A 543 -11.21 18.77 -11.52
CA ASP A 543 -12.44 19.14 -12.21
C ASP A 543 -13.06 20.42 -11.63
N ARG A 544 -13.07 21.49 -12.44
CA ARG A 544 -13.56 22.81 -12.05
C ARG A 544 -15.08 22.86 -11.86
N ARG A 545 -15.84 21.96 -12.48
CA ARG A 545 -17.32 21.91 -12.37
C ARG A 545 -17.77 21.54 -10.95
N LEU A 546 -16.90 20.88 -10.19
CA LEU A 546 -17.14 20.46 -8.80
C LEU A 546 -16.70 21.49 -7.76
N ILE A 547 -16.18 22.64 -8.19
CA ILE A 547 -15.66 23.65 -7.26
C ILE A 547 -16.74 24.70 -6.97
N ASP A 548 -17.00 24.91 -5.68
CA ASP A 548 -17.71 26.08 -5.17
C ASP A 548 -16.70 27.18 -4.84
N LEU A 549 -16.61 28.17 -5.74
CA LEU A 549 -15.66 29.27 -5.62
C LEU A 549 -15.88 30.12 -4.36
N SER A 550 -17.08 30.16 -3.82
CA SER A 550 -17.39 30.93 -2.60
C SER A 550 -16.73 30.37 -1.35
N LEU A 551 -16.31 29.09 -1.38
CA LEU A 551 -15.62 28.41 -0.29
C LEU A 551 -14.10 28.54 -0.39
N LEU A 552 -13.54 28.89 -1.55
CA LEU A 552 -12.10 29.06 -1.71
C LEU A 552 -11.64 30.43 -1.21
N THR A 553 -10.49 30.46 -0.59
CA THR A 553 -9.75 31.73 -0.38
C THR A 553 -9.01 32.11 -1.67
N ARG A 554 -8.64 33.36 -1.80
CA ARG A 554 -7.84 33.85 -2.92
C ARG A 554 -6.55 33.04 -3.09
N GLU A 555 -5.85 32.76 -2.00
CA GLU A 555 -4.60 31.99 -2.03
C GLU A 555 -4.80 30.53 -2.50
N GLU A 556 -5.96 29.91 -2.18
CA GLU A 556 -6.29 28.56 -2.64
C GLU A 556 -6.62 28.57 -4.15
N SER A 557 -7.34 29.59 -4.62
CA SER A 557 -7.60 29.78 -6.06
C SER A 557 -6.30 30.02 -6.84
N GLU A 558 -5.42 30.92 -6.36
CA GLU A 558 -4.11 31.20 -6.96
C GLU A 558 -3.23 29.92 -7.00
N TRP A 559 -3.27 29.10 -5.96
CA TRP A 559 -2.55 27.81 -5.95
C TRP A 559 -3.08 26.88 -7.05
N LEU A 560 -4.40 26.76 -7.19
CA LEU A 560 -5.00 25.88 -8.19
C LEU A 560 -4.73 26.35 -9.62
N ASP A 561 -4.82 27.65 -9.87
CA ASP A 561 -4.50 28.23 -11.18
C ASP A 561 -3.03 27.99 -11.55
N ASN A 562 -2.11 28.18 -10.61
CA ASN A 562 -0.69 27.87 -10.81
C ASN A 562 -0.44 26.39 -11.05
N TYR A 563 -1.16 25.52 -10.35
CA TYR A 563 -1.09 24.07 -10.56
C TYR A 563 -1.60 23.69 -11.97
N HIS A 564 -2.76 24.21 -12.38
CA HIS A 564 -3.32 23.97 -13.71
C HIS A 564 -2.43 24.53 -14.82
N ALA A 565 -1.85 25.72 -14.63
CA ALA A 565 -0.88 26.31 -15.57
C ALA A 565 0.35 25.40 -15.74
N ARG A 566 0.86 24.81 -14.64
CA ARG A 566 1.95 23.85 -14.69
C ARG A 566 1.54 22.56 -15.42
N VAL A 567 0.36 22.01 -15.15
CA VAL A 567 -0.17 20.84 -15.87
C VAL A 567 -0.22 21.11 -17.37
N LEU A 568 -0.78 22.24 -17.78
CA LEU A 568 -0.86 22.63 -19.19
C LEU A 568 0.52 22.76 -19.82
N LYS A 569 1.50 23.35 -19.11
CA LYS A 569 2.85 23.53 -19.61
C LYS A 569 3.59 22.20 -19.80
N GLU A 570 3.50 21.27 -18.83
CA GLU A 570 4.32 20.06 -18.83
C GLU A 570 3.68 18.91 -19.63
N VAL A 571 2.35 18.88 -19.70
CA VAL A 571 1.59 17.83 -20.42
C VAL A 571 1.17 18.29 -21.82
N GLY A 572 0.84 19.58 -21.97
CA GLY A 572 0.22 20.10 -23.20
C GLY A 572 1.06 19.92 -24.47
N ASP A 573 2.39 20.04 -24.37
CA ASP A 573 3.28 19.86 -25.53
C ASP A 573 3.33 18.41 -26.07
N ARG A 574 2.70 17.46 -25.36
CA ARG A 574 2.59 16.04 -25.73
C ARG A 574 1.20 15.64 -26.21
N LEU A 575 0.31 16.62 -26.29
CA LEU A 575 -1.06 16.47 -26.79
C LEU A 575 -1.24 17.30 -28.05
N ASP A 576 -2.18 16.92 -28.89
CA ASP A 576 -2.50 17.65 -30.11
C ASP A 576 -4.02 17.84 -30.31
N GLY A 577 -4.38 18.62 -31.32
CA GLY A 577 -5.76 18.76 -31.79
C GLY A 577 -6.79 19.01 -30.67
N ALA A 578 -7.75 18.12 -30.58
CA ALA A 578 -8.88 18.24 -29.67
C ALA A 578 -8.49 17.98 -28.20
N GLU A 579 -7.50 17.12 -27.96
CA GLU A 579 -7.02 16.80 -26.60
C GLU A 579 -6.35 18.04 -25.98
N LEU A 580 -5.46 18.71 -26.71
CA LEU A 580 -4.81 19.94 -26.24
C LEU A 580 -5.83 21.08 -26.03
N LYS A 581 -6.81 21.21 -26.94
CA LYS A 581 -7.87 22.21 -26.78
C LYS A 581 -8.67 21.96 -25.50
N TRP A 582 -9.04 20.72 -25.25
CA TRP A 582 -9.72 20.33 -24.03
C TRP A 582 -8.87 20.62 -22.77
N LEU A 583 -7.59 20.25 -22.78
CA LEU A 583 -6.69 20.48 -21.65
C LEU A 583 -6.56 21.98 -21.32
N ARG A 584 -6.50 22.86 -22.34
CA ARG A 584 -6.50 24.31 -22.15
C ARG A 584 -7.76 24.80 -21.44
N GLN A 585 -8.92 24.22 -21.76
CA GLN A 585 -10.19 24.56 -21.11
C GLN A 585 -10.25 24.04 -19.67
N ALA A 586 -9.81 22.78 -19.45
CA ALA A 586 -9.77 22.17 -18.12
C ALA A 586 -8.80 22.87 -17.17
N CYS A 587 -7.73 23.46 -17.70
CA CYS A 587 -6.70 24.19 -16.96
C CYS A 587 -6.86 25.72 -17.02
N ALA A 588 -7.97 26.25 -17.53
CA ALA A 588 -8.20 27.70 -17.55
C ALA A 588 -8.29 28.25 -16.11
N PRO A 589 -7.85 29.49 -15.84
CA PRO A 589 -7.97 30.10 -14.53
C PRO A 589 -9.41 30.07 -14.00
N LEU A 590 -9.55 30.05 -12.68
CA LEU A 590 -10.83 30.26 -12.01
C LEU A 590 -11.20 31.75 -12.13
N ASP A 591 -12.41 32.03 -12.61
CA ASP A 591 -12.89 33.39 -12.79
C ASP A 591 -13.25 34.06 -11.45
#